data_1930fb3f7989124969cd7603b08570f4
#
_entry.id   1930fb3f7989124969cd7603b08570f4
#
_cell.length_a   1.000
_cell.length_b   1.000
_cell.length_c   1.000
_cell.angle_alpha   90.00
_cell.angle_beta   90.00
_cell.angle_gamma   90.00
#
_symmetry.space_group_name_H-M   'P 1'
#
loop_
_entity.id
_entity.type
_entity.pdbx_description
1 polymer ?
#
loop_
_entity_poly.entity_id
_entity_poly.type
_entity_poly.pdbx_seq_one_letter_code
_entity_poly.pdbx_strand_id
1 'polypeptide(L)'
;MNDFKALLATATVATAFLLTTESASAQPAYGSYIGVGLGYSPTEDSNDEGSQVGGVVNVRYKFLKMPLSLRVQGLIGEGIAIVPTVSYDFPLNWQTDAYVGAGFSFAGGNSPSPVGDQTSFAIQPGVDFMIPKSNTVLFGNAIVAFDAYRQGGGTAFSLQGGVGLQF
;
A
#
# COMPACT_ATOMS: atom_id res chain seq x y z
N MET A 1 -19.51 18.94 -1.19
CA MET A 1 -19.86 18.76 0.22
C MET A 1 -20.27 17.31 0.55
N ASN A 2 -20.79 16.55 -0.40
CA ASN A 2 -21.14 15.13 -0.20
C ASN A 2 -19.91 14.20 -0.19
N ASP A 3 -18.89 14.52 -0.98
CA ASP A 3 -17.68 13.67 -1.12
C ASP A 3 -16.78 13.72 0.13
N PHE A 4 -16.79 14.85 0.83
CA PHE A 4 -16.06 15.00 2.10
C PHE A 4 -16.69 14.15 3.22
N LYS A 5 -18.02 14.01 3.23
CA LYS A 5 -18.73 13.16 4.19
C LYS A 5 -18.51 11.67 3.92
N ALA A 6 -18.37 11.26 2.65
CA ALA A 6 -18.05 9.90 2.28
C ALA A 6 -16.61 9.54 2.68
N LEU A 7 -15.66 10.46 2.50
CA LEU A 7 -14.28 10.28 2.91
C LEU A 7 -14.14 10.15 4.44
N LEU A 8 -14.88 10.99 5.19
CA LEU A 8 -14.91 10.91 6.65
C LEU A 8 -15.54 9.60 7.15
N ALA A 9 -16.60 9.13 6.48
CA ALA A 9 -17.25 7.87 6.82
C ALA A 9 -16.33 6.67 6.57
N THR A 10 -15.57 6.69 5.48
CA THR A 10 -14.60 5.63 5.15
C THR A 10 -13.42 5.62 6.14
N ALA A 11 -12.94 6.80 6.53
CA ALA A 11 -11.89 6.92 7.54
C ALA A 11 -12.38 6.46 8.92
N THR A 12 -13.64 6.74 9.27
CA THR A 12 -14.22 6.34 10.55
C THR A 12 -14.44 4.83 10.65
N VAL A 13 -14.83 4.18 9.55
CA VAL A 13 -14.96 2.71 9.51
C VAL A 13 -13.59 2.03 9.63
N ALA A 14 -12.55 2.56 8.98
CA ALA A 14 -11.19 2.04 9.12
C ALA A 14 -10.66 2.20 10.55
N THR A 15 -10.98 3.32 11.22
CA THR A 15 -10.57 3.58 12.60
C THR A 15 -11.36 2.73 13.60
N ALA A 16 -12.64 2.46 13.35
CA ALA A 16 -13.45 1.59 14.21
C ALA A 16 -12.98 0.12 14.17
N PHE A 17 -12.46 -0.37 13.03
CA PHE A 17 -11.85 -1.69 12.95
C PHE A 17 -10.55 -1.82 13.75
N LEU A 18 -9.84 -0.71 13.96
CA LEU A 18 -8.60 -0.70 14.75
C LEU A 18 -8.86 -0.64 16.27
N LEU A 19 -10.05 -0.25 16.70
CA LEU A 19 -10.38 -0.05 18.13
C LEU A 19 -11.11 -1.24 18.78
N THR A 20 -11.54 -2.25 18.02
CA THR A 20 -12.19 -3.44 18.57
C THR A 20 -11.25 -4.62 18.76
N THR A 21 -9.99 -4.37 19.12
CA THR A 21 -9.12 -5.43 19.61
C THR A 21 -9.44 -5.71 21.06
N GLU A 22 -10.55 -6.41 21.30
CA GLU A 22 -10.68 -7.14 22.54
C GLU A 22 -9.56 -8.17 22.61
N SER A 23 -8.93 -8.24 23.77
CA SER A 23 -7.85 -9.15 24.15
C SER A 23 -8.28 -10.63 24.10
N ALA A 24 -8.62 -11.11 22.90
CA ALA A 24 -8.38 -12.51 22.63
C ALA A 24 -6.87 -12.63 22.52
N SER A 25 -6.24 -13.49 23.32
CA SER A 25 -4.81 -13.81 23.23
C SER A 25 -4.53 -14.58 21.93
N ALA A 26 -4.87 -13.97 20.78
CA ALA A 26 -4.36 -14.35 19.50
C ALA A 26 -2.89 -13.90 19.53
N GLN A 27 -1.97 -14.86 19.42
CA GLN A 27 -0.59 -14.52 19.10
C GLN A 27 -0.61 -13.52 17.94
N PRO A 28 0.02 -12.35 18.09
CA PRO A 28 0.07 -11.38 17.00
C PRO A 28 0.56 -12.12 15.75
N ALA A 29 -0.12 -11.89 14.62
CA ALA A 29 0.26 -12.53 13.37
C ALA A 29 1.68 -12.04 13.05
N TYR A 30 2.68 -12.88 13.31
CA TYR A 30 4.08 -12.55 13.15
C TYR A 30 4.33 -12.00 11.75
N GLY A 31 4.76 -10.74 11.68
CA GLY A 31 4.96 -10.04 10.42
C GLY A 31 3.79 -9.14 9.95
N SER A 32 2.71 -9.01 10.75
CA SER A 32 1.71 -7.96 10.54
C SER A 32 2.24 -6.61 11.03
N TYR A 33 2.00 -5.55 10.28
CA TYR A 33 2.46 -4.21 10.67
C TYR A 33 1.62 -3.10 10.04
N ILE A 34 1.71 -1.92 10.62
CA ILE A 34 1.28 -0.65 10.03
C ILE A 34 2.50 0.25 9.87
N GLY A 35 2.59 0.94 8.74
CA GLY A 35 3.75 1.78 8.44
C GLY A 35 3.41 3.04 7.66
N VAL A 36 4.37 3.93 7.64
CA VAL A 36 4.35 5.18 6.88
C VAL A 36 5.66 5.33 6.11
N GLY A 37 5.60 6.04 5.01
CA GLY A 37 6.78 6.21 4.17
C GLY A 37 6.59 7.27 3.10
N LEU A 38 7.48 7.23 2.14
CA LEU A 38 7.47 8.08 0.96
C LEU A 38 7.34 7.23 -0.30
N GLY A 39 6.69 7.79 -1.29
CA GLY A 39 6.57 7.24 -2.62
C GLY A 39 7.15 8.18 -3.67
N TYR A 40 7.74 7.60 -4.68
CA TYR A 40 8.21 8.27 -5.89
C TYR A 40 7.59 7.62 -7.12
N SER A 41 6.94 8.42 -7.93
CA SER A 41 6.32 7.97 -9.17
C SER A 41 6.91 8.76 -10.34
N PRO A 42 7.72 8.13 -11.20
CA PRO A 42 8.20 8.74 -12.43
C PRO A 42 7.11 8.60 -13.51
N THR A 43 5.94 9.19 -13.32
CA THR A 43 4.87 9.14 -14.33
C THR A 43 5.14 10.13 -15.42
N GLU A 44 5.44 9.62 -16.60
CA GLU A 44 5.39 10.37 -17.85
C GLU A 44 3.95 10.38 -18.35
N ASP A 45 3.16 11.34 -17.95
CA ASP A 45 1.99 11.71 -18.76
C ASP A 45 2.48 12.54 -19.94
N SER A 46 1.92 12.27 -21.12
CA SER A 46 2.37 12.83 -22.41
C SER A 46 2.30 14.37 -22.50
N ASN A 47 1.91 15.06 -21.45
CA ASN A 47 1.80 16.51 -21.39
C ASN A 47 2.47 17.16 -20.15
N ASP A 48 3.03 16.41 -19.22
CA ASP A 48 3.70 16.99 -18.04
C ASP A 48 4.85 16.06 -17.60
N GLU A 49 6.08 16.49 -17.80
CA GLU A 49 7.30 15.84 -17.32
C GLU A 49 7.42 16.07 -15.80
N GLY A 50 6.55 15.41 -15.02
CA GLY A 50 6.52 15.59 -13.58
C GLY A 50 6.62 14.26 -12.82
N SER A 51 7.76 14.02 -12.17
CA SER A 51 7.81 13.00 -11.12
C SER A 51 7.01 13.47 -9.90
N GLN A 52 6.18 12.59 -9.34
CA GLN A 52 5.48 12.86 -8.10
C GLN A 52 6.21 12.24 -6.92
N VAL A 53 6.38 13.02 -5.85
CA VAL A 53 6.77 12.53 -4.52
C VAL A 53 5.57 12.67 -3.61
N GLY A 54 5.24 11.62 -2.87
CA GLY A 54 4.08 11.61 -2.00
C GLY A 54 4.30 10.82 -0.72
N GLY A 55 3.31 10.91 0.17
CA GLY A 55 3.23 10.11 1.38
C GLY A 55 2.64 8.73 1.11
N VAL A 56 3.04 7.77 1.94
CA VAL A 56 2.55 6.39 1.88
C VAL A 56 2.12 5.95 3.26
N VAL A 57 0.96 5.34 3.35
CA VAL A 57 0.51 4.56 4.51
C VAL A 57 0.39 3.11 4.06
N ASN A 58 1.01 2.20 4.79
CA ASN A 58 1.02 0.78 4.45
C ASN A 58 0.53 -0.06 5.63
N VAL A 59 -0.38 -0.99 5.36
CA VAL A 59 -0.85 -1.98 6.32
C VAL A 59 -0.63 -3.36 5.72
N ARG A 60 -0.01 -4.24 6.48
CA ARG A 60 0.15 -5.66 6.16
C ARG A 60 -0.50 -6.50 7.25
N TYR A 61 -1.33 -7.44 6.84
CA TYR A 61 -1.84 -8.50 7.69
C TYR A 61 -1.36 -9.85 7.16
N LYS A 62 -0.52 -10.55 7.92
CA LYS A 62 0.03 -11.85 7.54
C LYS A 62 -0.83 -12.99 8.08
N PHE A 63 -1.21 -13.92 7.20
CA PHE A 63 -1.90 -15.14 7.61
C PHE A 63 -0.90 -16.14 8.21
N LEU A 64 -1.19 -16.62 9.43
CA LEU A 64 -0.24 -17.49 10.17
C LEU A 64 -0.06 -18.89 9.57
N LYS A 65 -1.05 -19.38 8.84
CA LYS A 65 -1.06 -20.76 8.32
C LYS A 65 -0.68 -20.87 6.84
N MET A 66 -0.51 -19.74 6.17
CA MET A 66 -0.27 -19.68 4.74
C MET A 66 0.78 -18.61 4.43
N PRO A 67 1.60 -18.78 3.38
CA PRO A 67 2.57 -17.78 2.96
C PRO A 67 1.88 -16.62 2.21
N LEU A 68 0.74 -16.17 2.73
CA LEU A 68 -0.07 -15.10 2.15
C LEU A 68 -0.21 -13.94 3.13
N SER A 69 -0.27 -12.74 2.57
CA SER A 69 -0.59 -11.53 3.32
C SER A 69 -1.63 -10.69 2.57
N LEU A 70 -2.50 -10.05 3.32
CA LEU A 70 -3.33 -8.97 2.82
C LEU A 70 -2.58 -7.65 3.04
N ARG A 71 -2.46 -6.85 2.00
CA ARG A 71 -1.82 -5.53 2.06
C ARG A 71 -2.78 -4.46 1.60
N VAL A 72 -2.71 -3.31 2.24
CA VAL A 72 -3.43 -2.11 1.79
C VAL A 72 -2.45 -0.94 1.85
N GLN A 73 -2.23 -0.31 0.72
CA GLN A 73 -1.42 0.89 0.62
C GLN A 73 -2.27 2.09 0.25
N GLY A 74 -2.15 3.16 1.04
CA GLY A 74 -2.65 4.47 0.71
C GLY A 74 -1.51 5.34 0.18
N LEU A 75 -1.70 5.91 -1.00
CA LEU A 75 -0.74 6.79 -1.65
C LEU A 75 -1.33 8.20 -1.70
N ILE A 76 -0.57 9.17 -1.21
CA ILE A 76 -0.99 10.56 -1.10
C ILE A 76 0.03 11.41 -1.87
N GLY A 77 -0.38 11.90 -3.03
CA GLY A 77 0.41 12.80 -3.87
C GLY A 77 -0.45 14.01 -4.28
N GLU A 78 -0.45 14.37 -5.53
CA GLU A 78 -1.40 15.34 -6.08
C GLU A 78 -2.83 14.79 -6.04
N GLY A 79 -2.99 13.49 -6.25
CA GLY A 79 -4.20 12.71 -6.02
C GLY A 79 -3.98 11.65 -4.94
N ILE A 80 -5.05 10.97 -4.58
CA ILE A 80 -5.05 9.89 -3.59
C ILE A 80 -5.37 8.58 -4.29
N ALA A 81 -4.66 7.51 -3.93
CA ALA A 81 -4.99 6.17 -4.34
C ALA A 81 -4.97 5.20 -3.16
N ILE A 82 -5.80 4.17 -3.25
CA ILE A 82 -5.80 3.03 -2.32
C ILE A 82 -5.55 1.77 -3.14
N VAL A 83 -4.57 0.99 -2.72
CA VAL A 83 -4.13 -0.21 -3.44
C VAL A 83 -4.20 -1.42 -2.50
N PRO A 84 -5.35 -2.10 -2.42
CA PRO A 84 -5.45 -3.40 -1.78
C PRO A 84 -4.85 -4.49 -2.66
N THR A 85 -3.99 -5.33 -2.06
CA THR A 85 -3.35 -6.46 -2.72
C THR A 85 -3.33 -7.69 -1.81
N VAL A 86 -3.38 -8.86 -2.42
CA VAL A 86 -3.03 -10.12 -1.77
C VAL A 86 -1.64 -10.50 -2.25
N SER A 87 -0.72 -10.73 -1.33
CA SER A 87 0.67 -11.08 -1.66
C SER A 87 1.00 -12.51 -1.25
N TYR A 88 1.86 -13.13 -2.06
CA TYR A 88 2.58 -14.34 -1.68
C TYR A 88 3.95 -13.94 -1.11
N ASP A 89 4.25 -14.39 0.10
CA ASP A 89 5.45 -14.02 0.83
C ASP A 89 6.49 -15.14 0.75
N PHE A 90 7.71 -14.77 0.34
CA PHE A 90 8.87 -15.64 0.26
C PHE A 90 9.84 -15.28 1.40
N PRO A 91 9.92 -16.03 2.49
CA PRO A 91 10.90 -15.78 3.53
C PRO A 91 12.31 -16.04 3.00
N LEU A 92 13.12 -15.01 2.87
CA LEU A 92 14.53 -15.11 2.44
C LEU A 92 15.42 -15.51 3.62
N ASN A 93 15.12 -15.01 4.79
CA ASN A 93 15.75 -15.33 6.06
C ASN A 93 14.83 -14.96 7.24
N TRP A 94 15.32 -15.10 8.48
CA TRP A 94 14.52 -14.83 9.68
C TRP A 94 14.04 -13.38 9.82
N GLN A 95 14.57 -12.45 9.06
CA GLN A 95 14.32 -11.02 9.17
C GLN A 95 13.78 -10.41 7.88
N THR A 96 13.87 -11.13 6.76
CA THR A 96 13.57 -10.57 5.44
C THR A 96 12.56 -11.43 4.70
N ASP A 97 11.43 -10.85 4.37
CA ASP A 97 10.44 -11.43 3.47
C ASP A 97 10.48 -10.67 2.13
N ALA A 98 10.69 -11.37 1.02
CA ALA A 98 10.32 -10.85 -0.29
C ALA A 98 8.87 -11.23 -0.58
N TYR A 99 8.18 -10.45 -1.40
CA TYR A 99 6.81 -10.76 -1.77
C TYR A 99 6.43 -10.26 -3.16
N VAL A 100 5.41 -10.87 -3.70
CA VAL A 100 4.72 -10.39 -4.90
C VAL A 100 3.22 -10.35 -4.59
N GLY A 101 2.63 -9.18 -4.68
CA GLY A 101 1.20 -8.94 -4.51
C GLY A 101 0.49 -8.70 -5.83
N ALA A 102 -0.78 -9.02 -5.89
CA ALA A 102 -1.68 -8.68 -6.97
C ALA A 102 -2.98 -8.13 -6.41
N GLY A 103 -3.55 -7.13 -7.05
CA GLY A 103 -4.77 -6.49 -6.62
C GLY A 103 -5.22 -5.38 -7.54
N PHE A 104 -5.84 -4.37 -6.99
CA PHE A 104 -6.36 -3.25 -7.77
C PHE A 104 -5.91 -1.93 -7.15
N SER A 105 -5.67 -0.95 -8.01
CA SER A 105 -5.48 0.44 -7.65
C SER A 105 -6.80 1.19 -7.84
N PHE A 106 -7.26 1.84 -6.79
CA PHE A 106 -8.42 2.73 -6.82
C PHE A 106 -7.91 4.16 -6.68
N ALA A 107 -7.88 4.89 -7.78
CA ALA A 107 -7.51 6.30 -7.79
C ALA A 107 -8.75 7.17 -7.59
N GLY A 108 -8.65 8.16 -6.74
CA GLY A 108 -9.73 9.11 -6.44
C GLY A 108 -9.25 10.57 -6.54
N GLY A 109 -10.16 11.44 -6.99
CA GLY A 109 -9.92 12.86 -7.11
C GLY A 109 -9.87 13.35 -8.56
N ASN A 110 -9.67 14.65 -8.72
CA ASN A 110 -9.57 15.31 -10.03
C ASN A 110 -8.12 15.41 -10.54
N SER A 111 -7.15 15.03 -9.71
CA SER A 111 -5.73 15.01 -10.04
C SER A 111 -5.22 13.58 -10.13
N PRO A 112 -4.27 13.29 -11.01
CA PRO A 112 -3.69 11.96 -11.13
C PRO A 112 -2.98 11.57 -9.83
N SER A 113 -3.22 10.35 -9.37
CA SER A 113 -2.53 9.78 -8.22
C SER A 113 -1.16 9.22 -8.65
N PRO A 114 -0.28 8.85 -7.71
CA PRO A 114 1.00 8.22 -8.03
C PRO A 114 0.91 6.91 -8.83
N VAL A 115 -0.29 6.34 -8.96
CA VAL A 115 -0.57 5.09 -9.69
C VAL A 115 -1.67 5.23 -10.74
N GLY A 116 -1.85 6.45 -11.27
CA GLY A 116 -2.81 6.74 -12.33
C GLY A 116 -4.06 7.48 -11.86
N ASP A 117 -5.04 7.61 -12.75
CA ASP A 117 -6.27 8.37 -12.54
C ASP A 117 -7.55 7.53 -12.66
N GLN A 118 -7.42 6.22 -12.83
CA GLN A 118 -8.55 5.29 -12.88
C GLN A 118 -8.28 4.01 -12.08
N THR A 119 -9.34 3.24 -11.86
CA THR A 119 -9.21 1.90 -11.28
C THR A 119 -8.51 0.97 -12.24
N SER A 120 -7.44 0.33 -11.78
CA SER A 120 -6.59 -0.52 -12.61
C SER A 120 -6.10 -1.76 -11.86
N PHE A 121 -5.76 -2.80 -12.61
CA PHE A 121 -5.08 -3.96 -12.03
C PHE A 121 -3.64 -3.59 -11.66
N ALA A 122 -3.19 -4.01 -10.49
CA ALA A 122 -1.88 -3.68 -9.98
C ALA A 122 -1.11 -4.94 -9.51
N ILE A 123 0.20 -4.94 -9.78
CA ILE A 123 1.15 -5.89 -9.22
C ILE A 123 2.09 -5.13 -8.29
N GLN A 124 2.38 -5.73 -7.14
CA GLN A 124 3.19 -5.12 -6.09
C GLN A 124 4.31 -6.06 -5.62
N PRO A 125 5.47 -6.07 -6.28
CA PRO A 125 6.67 -6.70 -5.74
C PRO A 125 7.29 -5.85 -4.62
N GLY A 126 7.87 -6.50 -3.61
CA GLY A 126 8.51 -5.78 -2.53
C GLY A 126 9.30 -6.65 -1.57
N VAL A 127 9.87 -5.99 -0.58
CA VAL A 127 10.67 -6.59 0.48
C VAL A 127 10.34 -5.92 1.81
N ASP A 128 10.16 -6.73 2.84
CA ASP A 128 10.03 -6.29 4.23
C ASP A 128 11.23 -6.79 5.03
N PHE A 129 11.87 -5.89 5.75
CA PHE A 129 12.99 -6.20 6.63
C PHE A 129 12.64 -5.86 8.07
N MET A 130 12.65 -6.87 8.93
CA MET A 130 12.38 -6.73 10.36
C MET A 130 13.68 -6.44 11.10
N ILE A 131 13.72 -5.30 11.79
CA ILE A 131 14.90 -4.93 12.58
C ILE A 131 15.01 -5.86 13.80
N PRO A 132 16.14 -6.58 13.98
CA PRO A 132 16.30 -7.52 15.09
C PRO A 132 16.12 -6.85 16.44
N LYS A 133 15.45 -7.54 17.37
CA LYS A 133 15.16 -7.07 18.73
C LYS A 133 14.32 -5.79 18.79
N SER A 134 13.56 -5.51 17.75
CA SER A 134 12.69 -4.35 17.64
C SER A 134 11.36 -4.77 17.02
N ASN A 135 10.31 -4.00 17.23
CA ASN A 135 9.03 -4.15 16.54
C ASN A 135 9.00 -3.33 15.23
N THR A 136 10.15 -2.89 14.75
CA THR A 136 10.25 -2.01 13.59
C THR A 136 10.49 -2.83 12.33
N VAL A 137 9.75 -2.51 11.28
CA VAL A 137 9.89 -3.06 9.93
C VAL A 137 10.30 -1.95 8.99
N LEU A 138 11.31 -2.20 8.17
CA LEU A 138 11.58 -1.40 6.98
C LEU A 138 10.88 -2.07 5.80
N PHE A 139 10.11 -1.35 5.04
CA PHE A 139 9.48 -1.87 3.84
C PHE A 139 9.89 -1.09 2.60
N GLY A 140 9.99 -1.79 1.48
CA GLY A 140 10.22 -1.22 0.18
C GLY A 140 9.48 -2.01 -0.88
N ASN A 141 8.76 -1.32 -1.77
CA ASN A 141 8.03 -1.98 -2.84
C ASN A 141 7.89 -1.09 -4.08
N ALA A 142 7.51 -1.72 -5.18
CA ALA A 142 7.04 -1.06 -6.37
C ALA A 142 5.57 -1.41 -6.60
N ILE A 143 4.82 -0.48 -7.17
CA ILE A 143 3.48 -0.75 -7.69
C ILE A 143 3.52 -0.51 -9.20
N VAL A 144 3.07 -1.50 -9.95
CA VAL A 144 2.89 -1.43 -11.40
C VAL A 144 1.40 -1.57 -11.67
N ALA A 145 0.76 -0.49 -12.10
CA ALA A 145 -0.66 -0.44 -12.39
C ALA A 145 -0.87 -0.42 -13.91
N PHE A 146 -1.61 -1.39 -14.43
CA PHE A 146 -1.84 -1.57 -15.85
C PHE A 146 -3.13 -0.89 -16.27
N ASP A 147 -3.11 -0.21 -17.42
CA ASP A 147 -4.24 0.58 -17.91
C ASP A 147 -4.72 1.62 -16.88
N ALA A 148 -3.74 2.35 -16.34
CA ALA A 148 -3.93 3.22 -15.19
C ALA A 148 -4.44 4.62 -15.52
N TYR A 149 -4.46 5.01 -16.79
CA TYR A 149 -4.85 6.34 -17.24
C TYR A 149 -6.09 6.33 -18.12
N ARG A 150 -7.03 7.22 -17.86
CA ARG A 150 -8.28 7.36 -18.63
C ARG A 150 -8.06 7.78 -20.07
N GLN A 151 -6.99 8.54 -20.33
CA GLN A 151 -6.64 9.01 -21.68
C GLN A 151 -5.44 8.20 -22.19
N GLY A 152 -5.71 7.29 -23.11
CA GLY A 152 -4.67 6.54 -23.82
C GLY A 152 -4.23 5.23 -23.17
N GLY A 153 -4.74 4.85 -22.03
CA GLY A 153 -4.24 3.71 -21.28
C GLY A 153 -2.80 3.93 -20.85
N GLY A 154 -2.12 2.90 -20.45
CA GLY A 154 -0.71 2.98 -20.08
C GLY A 154 -0.45 2.40 -18.70
N THR A 155 0.81 2.17 -18.43
CA THR A 155 1.25 1.58 -17.17
C THR A 155 1.79 2.68 -16.25
N ALA A 156 1.23 2.78 -15.05
CA ALA A 156 1.79 3.62 -14.00
C ALA A 156 2.78 2.81 -13.17
N PHE A 157 3.87 3.44 -12.79
CA PHE A 157 4.92 2.87 -11.97
C PHE A 157 5.18 3.77 -10.77
N SER A 158 5.26 3.18 -9.59
CA SER A 158 5.54 3.93 -8.37
C SER A 158 6.43 3.10 -7.42
N LEU A 159 7.44 3.73 -6.85
CA LEU A 159 8.33 3.15 -5.85
C LEU A 159 8.00 3.70 -4.47
N GLN A 160 7.96 2.85 -3.47
CA GLN A 160 7.66 3.24 -2.10
C GLN A 160 8.68 2.65 -1.14
N GLY A 161 8.94 3.39 -0.07
CA GLY A 161 9.75 2.90 1.04
C GLY A 161 9.39 3.61 2.35
N GLY A 162 9.52 2.89 3.44
CA GLY A 162 9.15 3.46 4.73
C GLY A 162 9.46 2.55 5.90
N VAL A 163 8.92 2.96 7.04
CA VAL A 163 9.05 2.26 8.31
C VAL A 163 7.69 1.91 8.87
N GLY A 164 7.59 0.78 9.53
CA GLY A 164 6.37 0.30 10.17
C GLY A 164 6.63 -0.26 11.55
N LEU A 165 5.54 -0.42 12.28
CA LEU A 165 5.53 -1.06 13.59
C LEU A 165 4.70 -2.32 13.52
N GLN A 166 5.27 -3.43 13.98
CA GLN A 166 4.60 -4.73 14.14
C GLN A 166 3.61 -4.70 15.30
N PHE A 167 2.53 -5.42 15.13
CA PHE A 167 1.50 -5.63 16.15
C PHE A 167 1.05 -7.09 16.18
#